data_da84233f5efc19da1cde75e509ce3a72
#
_entry.id   da84233f5efc19da1cde75e509ce3a72
#
_cell.length_a   1.000
_cell.length_b   1.000
_cell.length_c   1.000
_cell.angle_alpha   90.00
_cell.angle_beta   90.00
_cell.angle_gamma   90.00
#
_symmetry.space_group_name_H-M   'P 1'
#
loop_
_entity.id
_entity.type
_entity.pdbx_description
1 polymer ?
#
loop_
_entity_poly.entity_id
_entity_poly.type
_entity_poly.pdbx_seq_one_letter_code
_entity_poly.pdbx_strand_id
1 'polypeptide(L)'
;FILFVMFNFCFIASLRKIISKHEPINILSIIILLISVLLFIFFPFRKIKVNYELNKYEKARLEIVDKIILGELKADDLGNIKLPNKYRKYSFSGEVTVYQNDNDGQVICFWIFRGMQSGSTQLMYSSGGEKLIKENETGHPIISIRKFKDNWYYVETDY
;
A
#
# COMPACT_ATOMS: atom_id res chain seq x y z
N PHE A 1 -9.51 -4.41 13.41
CA PHE A 1 -10.22 -5.68 13.26
C PHE A 1 -11.21 -5.90 14.41
N ILE A 2 -10.77 -5.85 15.68
CA ILE A 2 -11.63 -6.09 16.86
C ILE A 2 -12.83 -5.12 16.89
N LEU A 3 -12.61 -3.83 16.68
CA LEU A 3 -13.68 -2.82 16.61
C LEU A 3 -14.70 -3.12 15.49
N PHE A 4 -14.25 -3.61 14.35
CA PHE A 4 -15.13 -4.00 13.24
C PHE A 4 -15.99 -5.22 13.61
N VAL A 5 -15.41 -6.21 14.26
CA VAL A 5 -16.15 -7.39 14.73
C VAL A 5 -17.16 -7.01 15.80
N MET A 6 -16.79 -6.19 16.78
CA MET A 6 -17.71 -5.68 17.80
C MET A 6 -18.85 -4.85 17.20
N PHE A 7 -18.54 -4.01 16.22
CA PHE A 7 -19.55 -3.22 15.52
C PHE A 7 -20.56 -4.11 14.79
N ASN A 8 -20.10 -5.11 14.04
CA ASN A 8 -20.99 -6.05 13.35
C ASN A 8 -21.86 -6.84 14.34
N PHE A 9 -21.29 -7.25 15.47
CA PHE A 9 -22.06 -7.96 16.51
C PHE A 9 -23.15 -7.07 17.12
N CYS A 10 -22.83 -5.84 17.49
CA CYS A 10 -23.80 -4.87 18.00
C CYS A 10 -24.88 -4.54 16.95
N PHE A 11 -24.50 -4.45 15.68
CA PHE A 11 -25.43 -4.23 14.57
C PHE A 11 -26.42 -5.37 14.41
N ILE A 12 -25.94 -6.61 14.36
CA ILE A 12 -26.80 -7.80 14.24
C ILE A 12 -27.74 -7.92 15.45
N ALA A 13 -27.23 -7.66 16.65
CA ALA A 13 -28.03 -7.67 17.87
C ALA A 13 -29.14 -6.60 17.84
N SER A 14 -28.82 -5.38 17.36
CA SER A 14 -29.78 -4.28 17.21
C SER A 14 -30.84 -4.60 16.16
N LEU A 15 -30.45 -5.16 15.00
CA LEU A 15 -31.39 -5.61 13.97
C LEU A 15 -32.36 -6.69 14.47
N ARG A 16 -31.84 -7.71 15.20
CA ARG A 16 -32.68 -8.74 15.79
C ARG A 16 -33.71 -8.17 16.76
N LYS A 17 -33.33 -7.18 17.59
CA LYS A 17 -34.23 -6.52 18.55
C LYS A 17 -35.35 -5.72 17.84
N ILE A 18 -34.99 -5.04 16.75
CA ILE A 18 -35.92 -4.28 15.91
C ILE A 18 -36.96 -5.23 15.26
N ILE A 19 -36.50 -6.34 14.69
CA ILE A 19 -37.34 -7.30 13.98
C ILE A 19 -38.28 -8.06 14.95
N SER A 20 -37.81 -8.39 16.17
CA SER A 20 -38.56 -9.25 17.09
C SER A 20 -39.62 -8.53 17.91
N LYS A 21 -39.55 -7.21 18.12
CA LYS A 21 -40.43 -6.49 19.05
C LYS A 21 -41.34 -5.46 18.43
N HIS A 22 -41.35 -5.24 17.12
CA HIS A 22 -42.12 -4.16 16.48
C HIS A 22 -41.98 -2.78 17.17
N GLU A 23 -40.87 -2.56 17.90
CA GLU A 23 -40.65 -1.26 18.53
C GLU A 23 -40.37 -0.19 17.46
N PRO A 24 -40.84 1.06 17.69
CA PRO A 24 -40.60 2.15 16.74
C PRO A 24 -39.07 2.28 16.52
N ILE A 25 -38.70 2.21 15.27
CA ILE A 25 -37.29 2.30 14.85
C ILE A 25 -36.73 3.62 15.41
N ASN A 26 -35.78 3.51 16.30
CA ASN A 26 -35.16 4.70 16.86
C ASN A 26 -34.36 5.39 15.75
N ILE A 27 -34.81 6.55 15.31
CA ILE A 27 -34.19 7.36 14.25
C ILE A 27 -32.70 7.56 14.53
N LEU A 28 -32.31 7.71 15.80
CA LEU A 28 -30.94 7.85 16.22
C LEU A 28 -30.09 6.63 15.83
N SER A 29 -30.62 5.41 15.98
CA SER A 29 -29.91 4.17 15.60
C SER A 29 -29.66 4.10 14.10
N ILE A 30 -30.62 4.54 13.28
CA ILE A 30 -30.47 4.62 11.83
C ILE A 30 -29.40 5.64 11.46
N ILE A 31 -29.41 6.81 12.08
CA ILE A 31 -28.40 7.85 11.82
C ILE A 31 -27.01 7.35 12.16
N ILE A 32 -26.82 6.73 13.33
CA ILE A 32 -25.51 6.18 13.74
C ILE A 32 -25.03 5.12 12.74
N LEU A 33 -25.93 4.24 12.29
CA LEU A 33 -25.63 3.24 11.28
C LEU A 33 -25.16 3.88 9.97
N LEU A 34 -25.90 4.86 9.48
CA LEU A 34 -25.63 5.54 8.22
C LEU A 34 -24.29 6.26 8.27
N ILE A 35 -23.99 6.96 9.37
CA ILE A 35 -22.69 7.59 9.61
C ILE A 35 -21.56 6.54 9.64
N SER A 36 -21.78 5.41 10.29
CA SER A 36 -20.78 4.35 10.38
C SER A 36 -20.46 3.74 9.01
N VAL A 37 -21.46 3.52 8.18
CA VAL A 37 -21.29 3.03 6.80
C VAL A 37 -20.56 4.06 5.95
N LEU A 38 -20.93 5.34 6.04
CA LEU A 38 -20.26 6.43 5.34
C LEU A 38 -18.78 6.53 5.76
N LEU A 39 -18.50 6.49 7.06
CA LEU A 39 -17.13 6.49 7.57
C LEU A 39 -16.34 5.29 7.03
N PHE A 40 -16.95 4.10 6.98
CA PHE A 40 -16.27 2.91 6.47
C PHE A 40 -15.91 3.03 4.97
N ILE A 41 -16.84 3.57 4.16
CA ILE A 41 -16.64 3.74 2.71
C ILE A 41 -15.65 4.85 2.40
N PHE A 42 -15.76 5.99 3.10
CA PHE A 42 -14.97 7.18 2.78
C PHE A 42 -13.67 7.33 3.58
N PHE A 43 -13.49 6.53 4.64
CA PHE A 43 -12.31 6.65 5.47
C PHE A 43 -11.06 6.12 4.73
N PRO A 44 -10.02 6.92 4.60
CA PRO A 44 -8.86 6.59 3.77
C PRO A 44 -7.89 5.62 4.48
N PHE A 45 -8.38 4.45 4.93
CA PHE A 45 -7.57 3.44 5.61
C PHE A 45 -6.28 3.09 4.85
N ARG A 46 -6.38 2.97 3.53
CA ARG A 46 -5.25 2.65 2.66
C ARG A 46 -4.16 3.73 2.73
N LYS A 47 -4.56 5.02 2.66
CA LYS A 47 -3.61 6.14 2.75
C LYS A 47 -2.92 6.21 4.11
N ILE A 48 -3.70 6.00 5.20
CA ILE A 48 -3.16 6.02 6.56
C ILE A 48 -2.17 4.88 6.77
N LYS A 49 -2.53 3.66 6.35
CA LYS A 49 -1.64 2.50 6.43
C LYS A 49 -0.35 2.74 5.66
N VAL A 50 -0.45 3.23 4.43
CA VAL A 50 0.71 3.52 3.60
C VAL A 50 1.61 4.57 4.24
N ASN A 51 1.07 5.72 4.66
CA ASN A 51 1.86 6.77 5.32
C ASN A 51 2.54 6.27 6.60
N TYR A 52 1.84 5.45 7.39
CA TYR A 52 2.42 4.84 8.58
C TYR A 52 3.58 3.90 8.24
N GLU A 53 3.41 3.00 7.28
CA GLU A 53 4.47 2.06 6.85
C GLU A 53 5.66 2.78 6.20
N LEU A 54 5.41 3.86 5.45
CA LEU A 54 6.45 4.66 4.85
C LEU A 54 7.36 5.27 5.92
N ASN A 55 6.78 5.97 6.88
CA ASN A 55 7.55 6.62 7.95
C ASN A 55 8.24 5.59 8.86
N LYS A 56 7.53 4.52 9.21
CA LYS A 56 8.05 3.48 10.11
C LYS A 56 9.25 2.72 9.55
N TYR A 57 9.24 2.45 8.26
CA TYR A 57 10.24 1.60 7.61
C TYR A 57 11.23 2.36 6.71
N GLU A 58 11.17 3.69 6.68
CA GLU A 58 12.00 4.53 5.82
C GLU A 58 13.48 4.21 5.96
N LYS A 59 14.01 4.26 7.18
CA LYS A 59 15.43 4.02 7.44
C LYS A 59 15.91 2.65 6.95
N ALA A 60 15.09 1.63 7.17
CA ALA A 60 15.44 0.27 6.76
C ALA A 60 15.37 0.09 5.24
N ARG A 61 14.45 0.79 4.57
CA ARG A 61 14.37 0.78 3.11
C ARG A 61 15.52 1.56 2.48
N LEU A 62 15.94 2.68 3.09
CA LEU A 62 17.15 3.39 2.67
C LEU A 62 18.40 2.51 2.79
N GLU A 63 18.56 1.76 3.89
CA GLU A 63 19.65 0.80 4.04
C GLU A 63 19.65 -0.26 2.91
N ILE A 64 18.47 -0.71 2.48
CA ILE A 64 18.36 -1.64 1.35
C ILE A 64 18.74 -0.96 0.03
N VAL A 65 18.27 0.27 -0.19
CA VAL A 65 18.62 1.08 -1.37
C VAL A 65 20.14 1.25 -1.47
N ASP A 66 20.78 1.65 -0.37
CA ASP A 66 22.23 1.83 -0.32
C ASP A 66 22.98 0.53 -0.67
N LYS A 67 22.53 -0.60 -0.14
CA LYS A 67 23.11 -1.92 -0.44
C LYS A 67 22.94 -2.33 -1.90
N ILE A 68 21.85 -1.94 -2.54
CA ILE A 68 21.61 -2.19 -3.96
C ILE A 68 22.53 -1.29 -4.79
N ILE A 69 22.62 -0.01 -4.47
CA ILE A 69 23.50 0.95 -5.17
C ILE A 69 24.97 0.55 -5.04
N LEU A 70 25.39 0.06 -3.87
CA LEU A 70 26.75 -0.44 -3.64
C LEU A 70 27.03 -1.82 -4.27
N GLY A 71 26.02 -2.47 -4.86
CA GLY A 71 26.14 -3.79 -5.48
C GLY A 71 26.26 -4.96 -4.50
N GLU A 72 26.00 -4.73 -3.19
CA GLU A 72 25.97 -5.79 -2.17
C GLU A 72 24.77 -6.73 -2.36
N LEU A 73 23.66 -6.19 -2.87
CA LEU A 73 22.47 -6.95 -3.25
C LEU A 73 22.33 -6.90 -4.77
N LYS A 74 22.43 -8.07 -5.40
CA LYS A 74 22.40 -8.19 -6.86
C LYS A 74 21.04 -8.66 -7.34
N ALA A 75 20.57 -8.01 -8.40
CA ALA A 75 19.38 -8.44 -9.11
C ALA A 75 19.63 -9.70 -9.94
N ASP A 76 18.61 -10.51 -10.12
CA ASP A 76 18.55 -11.56 -11.11
C ASP A 76 18.39 -10.98 -12.54
N ASP A 77 18.33 -11.86 -13.54
CA ASP A 77 18.17 -11.48 -14.95
C ASP A 77 16.84 -10.74 -15.25
N LEU A 78 15.89 -10.83 -14.33
CA LEU A 78 14.58 -10.14 -14.41
C LEU A 78 14.53 -8.84 -13.58
N GLY A 79 15.67 -8.45 -13.01
CA GLY A 79 15.75 -7.26 -12.16
C GLY A 79 15.22 -7.46 -10.73
N ASN A 80 14.90 -8.68 -10.30
CA ASN A 80 14.39 -8.92 -8.96
C ASN A 80 15.52 -9.25 -7.98
N ILE A 81 15.41 -8.72 -6.78
CA ILE A 81 16.32 -9.01 -5.67
C ILE A 81 15.51 -9.65 -4.54
N LYS A 82 15.83 -10.88 -4.21
CA LYS A 82 15.28 -11.56 -3.04
C LYS A 82 15.97 -11.03 -1.77
N LEU A 83 15.19 -10.38 -0.92
CA LEU A 83 15.71 -9.77 0.30
C LEU A 83 16.12 -10.83 1.33
N PRO A 84 17.25 -10.64 1.99
CA PRO A 84 17.63 -11.44 3.16
C PRO A 84 16.56 -11.44 4.24
N ASN A 85 16.47 -12.47 5.07
CA ASN A 85 15.44 -12.64 6.09
C ASN A 85 15.22 -11.39 6.96
N LYS A 86 16.30 -10.67 7.30
CA LYS A 86 16.27 -9.42 8.08
C LYS A 86 15.40 -8.35 7.41
N TYR A 87 15.37 -8.31 6.08
CA TYR A 87 14.75 -7.25 5.28
C TYR A 87 13.43 -7.65 4.61
N ARG A 88 13.07 -8.93 4.62
CA ARG A 88 11.87 -9.46 3.92
C ARG A 88 10.58 -8.74 4.25
N LYS A 89 10.41 -8.28 5.48
CA LYS A 89 9.19 -7.59 5.95
C LYS A 89 9.00 -6.18 5.38
N TYR A 90 9.99 -5.62 4.69
CA TYR A 90 9.93 -4.26 4.15
C TYR A 90 9.39 -4.18 2.72
N SER A 91 9.18 -5.33 2.08
CA SER A 91 8.45 -5.46 0.82
C SER A 91 7.48 -6.63 0.92
N PHE A 92 6.29 -6.51 0.34
CA PHE A 92 5.19 -7.47 0.49
C PHE A 92 5.58 -8.91 0.12
N SER A 93 6.30 -9.10 -0.97
CA SER A 93 6.77 -10.42 -1.43
C SER A 93 8.09 -10.86 -0.77
N GLY A 94 8.74 -9.98 0.01
CA GLY A 94 10.11 -10.17 0.45
C GLY A 94 11.13 -9.98 -0.68
N GLU A 95 10.70 -9.35 -1.76
CA GLU A 95 11.50 -9.07 -2.96
C GLU A 95 11.35 -7.60 -3.33
N VAL A 96 12.37 -7.04 -3.96
CA VAL A 96 12.36 -5.73 -4.60
C VAL A 96 12.70 -5.89 -6.07
N THR A 97 12.14 -5.04 -6.92
CA THR A 97 12.47 -5.02 -8.34
C THR A 97 13.29 -3.77 -8.63
N VAL A 98 14.38 -3.93 -9.38
CA VAL A 98 15.25 -2.85 -9.79
C VAL A 98 15.14 -2.67 -11.29
N TYR A 99 14.76 -1.47 -11.70
CA TYR A 99 14.79 -1.05 -13.09
C TYR A 99 16.02 -0.17 -13.26
N GLN A 100 16.92 -0.59 -14.13
CA GLN A 100 18.16 0.13 -14.43
C GLN A 100 18.06 0.70 -15.83
N ASN A 101 18.29 2.00 -15.95
CA ASN A 101 18.43 2.65 -17.24
C ASN A 101 19.90 3.04 -17.43
N ASP A 102 20.48 2.71 -18.57
CA ASP A 102 21.93 2.80 -18.82
C ASP A 102 22.52 4.20 -18.61
N ASN A 103 21.70 5.25 -18.67
CA ASN A 103 22.17 6.64 -18.62
C ASN A 103 21.57 7.51 -17.51
N ASP A 104 20.45 7.13 -16.87
CA ASP A 104 19.64 8.08 -16.07
C ASP A 104 19.42 7.67 -14.61
N GLY A 105 20.02 6.57 -14.13
CA GLY A 105 19.89 6.15 -12.74
C GLY A 105 19.07 4.88 -12.55
N GLN A 106 18.70 4.62 -11.30
CA GLN A 106 18.00 3.41 -10.90
C GLN A 106 16.64 3.72 -10.28
N VAL A 107 15.66 2.86 -10.57
CA VAL A 107 14.37 2.82 -9.87
C VAL A 107 14.28 1.52 -9.09
N ILE A 108 14.11 1.62 -7.78
CA ILE A 108 14.01 0.47 -6.87
C ILE A 108 12.60 0.41 -6.32
N CYS A 109 11.93 -0.70 -6.58
CA CYS A 109 10.52 -0.92 -6.33
C CYS A 109 10.30 -1.81 -5.11
N PHE A 110 9.67 -1.27 -4.07
CA PHE A 110 9.20 -2.02 -2.91
C PHE A 110 7.70 -2.27 -3.06
N TRP A 111 7.30 -3.53 -3.07
CA TRP A 111 5.89 -3.89 -3.15
C TRP A 111 5.22 -3.66 -1.79
N ILE A 112 4.17 -2.85 -1.76
CA ILE A 112 3.32 -2.65 -0.58
C ILE A 112 2.11 -3.55 -0.63
N PHE A 113 1.53 -3.66 -1.83
CA PHE A 113 0.39 -4.51 -2.11
C PHE A 113 0.46 -5.02 -3.54
N ARG A 114 0.17 -6.30 -3.74
CA ARG A 114 0.09 -6.93 -5.05
C ARG A 114 -1.25 -7.63 -5.15
N GLY A 115 -2.21 -7.00 -5.78
CA GLY A 115 -3.55 -7.54 -6.00
C GLY A 115 -3.58 -8.43 -7.24
N MET A 116 -4.41 -9.47 -7.23
CA MET A 116 -4.57 -10.36 -8.39
C MET A 116 -5.51 -9.77 -9.46
N GLN A 117 -6.36 -8.81 -9.11
CA GLN A 117 -7.36 -8.20 -10.02
C GLN A 117 -7.60 -6.70 -9.77
N SER A 118 -6.93 -6.10 -8.80
CA SER A 118 -7.21 -4.74 -8.35
C SER A 118 -6.02 -3.79 -8.47
N GLY A 119 -5.09 -4.13 -9.37
CA GLY A 119 -3.87 -3.37 -9.51
C GLY A 119 -2.88 -3.59 -8.36
N SER A 120 -1.74 -2.95 -8.43
CA SER A 120 -0.72 -3.04 -7.40
C SER A 120 -0.34 -1.68 -6.84
N THR A 121 0.26 -1.69 -5.67
CA THR A 121 0.73 -0.49 -4.99
C THR A 121 2.19 -0.68 -4.64
N GLN A 122 3.00 0.26 -5.06
CA GLN A 122 4.44 0.21 -4.93
C GLN A 122 4.97 1.49 -4.30
N LEU A 123 6.02 1.36 -3.52
CA LEU A 123 6.86 2.47 -3.11
C LEU A 123 8.14 2.41 -3.92
N MET A 124 8.40 3.42 -4.70
CA MET A 124 9.57 3.48 -5.57
C MET A 124 10.57 4.52 -5.08
N TYR A 125 11.82 4.11 -4.97
CA TYR A 125 12.94 5.02 -4.90
C TYR A 125 13.45 5.28 -6.31
N SER A 126 13.58 6.53 -6.69
CA SER A 126 14.11 6.92 -8.01
C SER A 126 15.17 8.00 -7.88
N SER A 127 16.37 7.73 -8.34
CA SER A 127 17.46 8.71 -8.39
C SER A 127 17.24 9.77 -9.47
N GLY A 128 16.52 9.43 -10.55
CA GLY A 128 16.17 10.34 -11.65
C GLY A 128 14.76 10.98 -11.55
N GLY A 129 14.11 10.81 -10.38
CA GLY A 129 12.82 11.41 -10.13
C GLY A 129 11.65 10.72 -10.83
N GLU A 130 10.52 11.44 -10.95
CA GLU A 130 9.27 10.93 -11.53
C GLU A 130 9.42 10.58 -13.03
N LYS A 131 10.26 11.32 -13.75
CA LYS A 131 10.52 11.10 -15.17
C LYS A 131 11.04 9.68 -15.39
N LEU A 132 12.03 9.27 -14.61
CA LEU A 132 12.63 7.95 -14.71
C LEU A 132 11.63 6.82 -14.39
N ILE A 133 10.70 7.05 -13.46
CA ILE A 133 9.63 6.07 -13.17
C ILE A 133 8.70 5.88 -14.37
N LYS A 134 8.36 6.96 -15.07
CA LYS A 134 7.49 6.91 -16.26
C LYS A 134 8.16 6.28 -17.47
N GLU A 135 9.46 6.48 -17.62
CA GLU A 135 10.26 5.94 -18.72
C GLU A 135 10.56 4.45 -18.56
N ASN A 136 10.63 3.98 -17.31
CA ASN A 136 10.75 2.55 -17.06
C ASN A 136 9.38 1.90 -17.22
N GLU A 137 9.22 1.09 -18.25
CA GLU A 137 8.05 0.24 -18.43
C GLU A 137 7.97 -0.75 -17.26
N THR A 138 7.14 -0.43 -16.27
CA THR A 138 6.92 -1.29 -15.09
C THR A 138 6.14 -2.56 -15.43
N GLY A 139 5.90 -2.83 -16.70
CA GLY A 139 5.10 -3.96 -17.20
C GLY A 139 3.59 -3.78 -17.02
N HIS A 140 3.17 -2.75 -16.29
CA HIS A 140 1.77 -2.46 -15.99
C HIS A 140 1.50 -0.95 -16.12
N PRO A 141 0.33 -0.56 -16.65
CA PRO A 141 -0.05 0.84 -16.79
C PRO A 141 -0.04 1.56 -15.43
N ILE A 142 0.64 2.69 -15.35
CA ILE A 142 0.67 3.52 -14.15
C ILE A 142 -0.62 4.34 -14.08
N ILE A 143 -1.40 4.15 -13.01
CA ILE A 143 -2.62 4.91 -12.73
C ILE A 143 -2.27 6.23 -12.04
N SER A 144 -1.40 6.21 -11.05
CA SER A 144 -1.03 7.40 -10.30
C SER A 144 0.40 7.34 -9.79
N ILE A 145 1.08 8.51 -9.82
CA ILE A 145 2.37 8.72 -9.17
C ILE A 145 2.20 9.88 -8.20
N ARG A 146 2.64 9.71 -6.97
CA ARG A 146 2.65 10.78 -5.96
C ARG A 146 4.02 10.84 -5.30
N LYS A 147 4.66 11.99 -5.36
CA LYS A 147 5.87 12.24 -4.58
C LYS A 147 5.53 12.20 -3.10
N PHE A 148 6.23 11.36 -2.35
CA PHE A 148 6.07 11.25 -0.90
C PHE A 148 7.15 12.04 -0.16
N LYS A 149 8.40 11.88 -0.59
CA LYS A 149 9.58 12.56 -0.06
C LYS A 149 10.63 12.64 -1.17
N ASP A 150 11.81 13.21 -0.87
CA ASP A 150 12.89 13.25 -1.85
C ASP A 150 13.27 11.84 -2.33
N ASN A 151 13.23 11.66 -3.64
CA ASN A 151 13.47 10.40 -4.35
C ASN A 151 12.48 9.25 -4.06
N TRP A 152 11.45 9.47 -3.19
CA TRP A 152 10.45 8.47 -2.87
C TRP A 152 9.09 8.81 -3.49
N TYR A 153 8.52 7.83 -4.18
CA TYR A 153 7.28 7.94 -4.92
C TYR A 153 6.35 6.78 -4.59
N TYR A 154 5.10 7.11 -4.36
CA TYR A 154 4.02 6.15 -4.25
C TYR A 154 3.39 5.97 -5.62
N VAL A 155 3.40 4.75 -6.12
CA VAL A 155 2.94 4.42 -7.47
C VAL A 155 1.83 3.39 -7.39
N GLU A 156 0.73 3.67 -8.07
CA GLU A 156 -0.37 2.74 -8.28
C GLU A 156 -0.36 2.33 -9.75
N THR A 157 -0.42 1.03 -9.99
CA THR A 157 -0.48 0.46 -11.34
C THR A 157 -1.76 -0.35 -11.50
N ASP A 158 -2.28 -0.39 -12.74
CA ASP A 158 -3.34 -1.31 -13.15
C ASP A 158 -2.75 -2.68 -13.53
N TYR A 159 -3.61 -3.63 -13.85
CA TYR A 159 -3.22 -4.93 -14.41
C TYR A 159 -3.06 -4.84 -15.91
#